data_6e3270c156395e4967e5a8791ab17d4b
#
_entry.id   6e3270c156395e4967e5a8791ab17d4b
#
_cell.length_a   1.000
_cell.length_b   1.000
_cell.length_c   1.000
_cell.angle_alpha   90.00
_cell.angle_beta   90.00
_cell.angle_gamma   90.00
#
_symmetry.space_group_name_H-M   'P 1'
#
loop_
_entity.id
_entity.type
_entity.pdbx_description
1 polymer ?
#
loop_
_entity_poly.entity_id
_entity_poly.type
_entity_poly.pdbx_seq_one_letter_code
_entity_poly.pdbx_strand_id
1 'polypeptide(L)'
;MRSWKAWIFTLGTEVVSGRVVNTNAAYLGRRLTLLGFNVLGVISLIDDVKLISELISYVLTSKPDLLVTTGGLGPTYDDVTLEALAKALR
;
A
#
# COMPACT_ATOMS: atom_id res chain seq x y z
N MET A 1 5.91 16.85 20.04
CA MET A 1 6.70 15.99 19.12
C MET A 1 5.86 15.58 17.92
N ARG A 2 6.39 15.75 16.74
CA ARG A 2 5.67 15.39 15.52
C ARG A 2 5.55 13.87 15.38
N SER A 3 4.36 13.40 15.06
CA SER A 3 4.11 11.99 14.76
C SER A 3 4.19 11.78 13.24
N TRP A 4 5.06 10.88 12.79
CA TRP A 4 5.22 10.53 11.39
C TRP A 4 4.22 9.44 11.04
N LYS A 5 3.34 9.72 10.08
CA LYS A 5 2.25 8.82 9.71
C LYS A 5 2.58 8.02 8.46
N ALA A 6 2.28 6.74 8.49
CA ALA A 6 2.54 5.85 7.36
C ALA A 6 1.34 4.94 7.09
N TRP A 7 1.15 4.61 5.82
CA TRP A 7 0.20 3.62 5.36
C TRP A 7 0.93 2.55 4.57
N ILE A 8 0.43 1.32 4.64
CA ILE A 8 0.98 0.20 3.89
C ILE A 8 -0.13 -0.37 3.01
N PHE A 9 0.16 -0.52 1.71
CA PHE A 9 -0.74 -1.19 0.77
C PHE A 9 -0.08 -2.47 0.30
N THR A 10 -0.78 -3.59 0.44
CA THR A 10 -0.31 -4.87 -0.09
C THR A 10 -1.25 -5.28 -1.23
N LEU A 11 -0.69 -5.36 -2.42
CA LEU A 11 -1.47 -5.51 -3.65
C LEU A 11 -1.26 -6.90 -4.23
N GLY A 12 -2.36 -7.56 -4.54
CA GLY A 12 -2.30 -8.88 -5.14
C GLY A 12 -3.55 -9.68 -4.85
N THR A 13 -4.19 -10.15 -5.89
CA THR A 13 -5.37 -11.00 -5.76
C THR A 13 -5.05 -12.27 -4.95
N GLU A 14 -3.84 -12.83 -5.12
CA GLU A 14 -3.40 -14.02 -4.40
C GLU A 14 -3.28 -13.76 -2.90
N VAL A 15 -2.93 -12.52 -2.50
CA VAL A 15 -2.84 -12.16 -1.08
C VAL A 15 -4.23 -12.05 -0.48
N VAL A 16 -5.12 -11.35 -1.17
CA VAL A 16 -6.50 -11.15 -0.69
C VAL A 16 -7.27 -12.46 -0.61
N SER A 17 -7.07 -13.35 -1.58
CA SER A 17 -7.76 -14.65 -1.60
C SER A 17 -7.18 -15.66 -0.61
N GLY A 18 -6.11 -15.32 0.07
CA GLY A 18 -5.50 -16.21 1.05
C GLY A 18 -4.60 -17.29 0.48
N ARG A 19 -4.26 -17.22 -0.80
CA ARG A 19 -3.36 -18.21 -1.43
C ARG A 19 -1.90 -18.00 -1.03
N VAL A 20 -1.57 -16.79 -0.60
CA VAL A 20 -0.23 -16.42 -0.17
C VAL A 20 -0.33 -15.72 1.18
N VAL A 21 0.56 -16.07 2.11
CA VAL A 21 0.60 -15.42 3.42
C VAL A 21 1.21 -14.02 3.26
N ASN A 22 0.56 -13.01 3.85
CA ASN A 22 0.99 -11.62 3.72
C ASN A 22 2.08 -11.28 4.76
N THR A 23 3.26 -11.91 4.60
CA THR A 23 4.36 -11.67 5.52
C THR A 23 5.01 -10.31 5.33
N ASN A 24 4.92 -9.74 4.13
CA ASN A 24 5.50 -8.42 3.85
C ASN A 24 4.85 -7.31 4.67
N ALA A 25 3.52 -7.37 4.84
CA ALA A 25 2.82 -6.37 5.64
C ALA A 25 3.27 -6.40 7.09
N ALA A 26 3.40 -7.61 7.66
CA ALA A 26 3.84 -7.76 9.05
C ALA A 26 5.27 -7.24 9.23
N TYR A 27 6.16 -7.58 8.30
CA TYR A 27 7.55 -7.14 8.33
C TYR A 27 7.64 -5.61 8.25
N LEU A 28 6.96 -5.02 7.26
CA LEU A 28 6.99 -3.57 7.07
C LEU A 28 6.40 -2.82 8.25
N GLY A 29 5.28 -3.30 8.78
CA GLY A 29 4.66 -2.67 9.94
C GLY A 29 5.59 -2.62 11.13
N ARG A 30 6.28 -3.73 11.39
CA ARG A 30 7.23 -3.80 12.49
C ARG A 30 8.42 -2.87 12.25
N ARG A 31 9.00 -2.89 11.04
CA ARG A 31 10.16 -2.05 10.72
C ARG A 31 9.82 -0.56 10.81
N LEU A 32 8.68 -0.17 10.25
CA LEU A 32 8.28 1.23 10.28
C LEU A 32 8.01 1.70 11.70
N THR A 33 7.39 0.85 12.51
CA THR A 33 7.14 1.18 13.92
C THR A 33 8.46 1.38 14.67
N LEU A 34 9.44 0.51 14.43
CA LEU A 34 10.75 0.64 15.04
C LEU A 34 11.48 1.90 14.61
N LEU A 35 11.23 2.39 13.39
CA LEU A 35 11.83 3.60 12.88
C LEU A 35 11.12 4.87 13.36
N GLY A 36 10.05 4.73 14.14
CA GLY A 36 9.35 5.87 14.71
C GLY A 36 8.10 6.30 13.96
N PHE A 37 7.68 5.54 12.95
CA PHE A 37 6.43 5.83 12.25
C PHE A 37 5.22 5.33 13.02
N ASN A 38 4.15 6.11 12.97
CA ASN A 38 2.85 5.67 13.41
C ASN A 38 2.14 5.05 12.20
N VAL A 39 2.09 3.73 12.14
CA VAL A 39 1.45 3.01 11.04
C VAL A 39 -0.05 3.08 11.24
N LEU A 40 -0.73 3.87 10.41
CA LEU A 40 -2.16 4.09 10.55
C LEU A 40 -2.98 2.89 10.09
N GLY A 41 -2.47 2.14 9.14
CA GLY A 41 -3.19 0.97 8.67
C GLY A 41 -2.46 0.22 7.58
N VAL A 42 -2.95 -0.99 7.33
CA VAL A 42 -2.51 -1.85 6.25
C VAL A 42 -3.74 -2.17 5.42
N ILE A 43 -3.69 -1.92 4.12
CA ILE A 43 -4.81 -2.18 3.23
C ILE A 43 -4.36 -3.18 2.17
N SER A 44 -5.07 -4.31 2.09
CA SER A 44 -4.80 -5.35 1.10
C SER A 44 -5.87 -5.29 0.03
N LEU A 45 -5.44 -5.18 -1.23
CA LEU A 45 -6.36 -5.02 -2.35
C LEU A 45 -6.02 -5.98 -3.49
N ILE A 46 -7.05 -6.37 -4.24
CA ILE A 46 -6.86 -7.11 -5.48
C ILE A 46 -6.19 -6.21 -6.52
N ASP A 47 -5.73 -6.82 -7.61
CA ASP A 47 -5.04 -6.12 -8.69
C ASP A 47 -6.03 -5.37 -9.59
N ASP A 48 -6.65 -4.33 -9.04
CA ASP A 48 -7.64 -3.51 -9.72
C ASP A 48 -7.21 -2.05 -9.64
N VAL A 49 -6.80 -1.49 -10.76
CA VAL A 49 -6.26 -0.13 -10.83
C VAL A 49 -7.23 0.91 -10.27
N LYS A 50 -8.51 0.81 -10.63
CA LYS A 50 -9.50 1.77 -10.19
C LYS A 50 -9.66 1.72 -8.67
N LEU A 51 -9.80 0.52 -8.13
CA LEU A 51 -9.96 0.33 -6.69
C LEU A 51 -8.75 0.84 -5.93
N ILE A 52 -7.55 0.46 -6.38
CA ILE A 52 -6.32 0.89 -5.74
C ILE A 52 -6.20 2.42 -5.76
N SER A 53 -6.46 3.05 -6.91
CA SER A 53 -6.35 4.50 -7.02
C SER A 53 -7.36 5.21 -6.12
N GLU A 54 -8.56 4.68 -5.99
CA GLU A 54 -9.57 5.27 -5.10
C GLU A 54 -9.12 5.19 -3.64
N LEU A 55 -8.59 4.04 -3.22
CA LEU A 55 -8.14 3.88 -1.84
C LEU A 55 -6.90 4.72 -1.55
N ILE A 56 -5.97 4.83 -2.50
CA ILE A 56 -4.82 5.71 -2.33
C ILE A 56 -5.28 7.15 -2.18
N SER A 57 -6.19 7.60 -3.04
CA SER A 57 -6.73 8.96 -2.93
C SER A 57 -7.37 9.20 -1.57
N TYR A 58 -8.09 8.21 -1.08
CA TYR A 58 -8.73 8.31 0.22
C TYR A 58 -7.71 8.47 1.36
N VAL A 59 -6.68 7.63 1.39
CA VAL A 59 -5.70 7.71 2.48
C VAL A 59 -4.85 8.98 2.39
N LEU A 60 -4.67 9.54 1.19
CA LEU A 60 -3.93 10.78 1.05
C LEU A 60 -4.63 11.95 1.74
N THR A 61 -5.93 11.86 1.99
CA THR A 61 -6.65 12.90 2.74
C THR A 61 -6.17 13.00 4.18
N SER A 62 -5.57 11.94 4.72
CA SER A 62 -5.00 11.97 6.07
C SER A 62 -3.60 12.60 6.11
N LYS A 63 -3.09 13.02 4.96
CA LYS A 63 -1.76 13.65 4.83
C LYS A 63 -0.66 12.81 5.45
N PRO A 64 -0.49 11.56 5.01
CA PRO A 64 0.58 10.71 5.55
C PRO A 64 1.94 11.21 5.10
N ASP A 65 2.96 10.89 5.89
CA ASP A 65 4.34 11.22 5.54
C ASP A 65 4.94 10.16 4.62
N LEU A 66 4.40 8.93 4.66
CA LEU A 66 4.92 7.83 3.88
C LEU A 66 3.80 6.89 3.46
N LEU A 67 3.86 6.47 2.21
CA LEU A 67 2.99 5.43 1.66
C LEU A 67 3.87 4.34 1.07
N VAL A 68 3.76 3.13 1.58
CA VAL A 68 4.53 1.98 1.12
C VAL A 68 3.60 1.03 0.40
N THR A 69 3.99 0.60 -0.80
CA THR A 69 3.23 -0.40 -1.54
C THR A 69 4.09 -1.63 -1.79
N THR A 70 3.49 -2.81 -1.71
CA THR A 70 4.13 -4.07 -2.08
C THR A 70 3.24 -4.81 -3.06
N GLY A 71 3.84 -5.52 -4.00
CA GLY A 71 3.09 -6.26 -5.01
C GLY A 71 2.61 -5.37 -6.15
N GLY A 72 1.92 -5.97 -7.09
CA GLY A 72 1.40 -5.25 -8.25
C GLY A 72 2.45 -4.84 -9.26
N LEU A 73 3.71 -5.12 -9.00
CA LEU A 73 4.83 -4.84 -9.90
C LEU A 73 5.20 -6.14 -10.60
N GLY A 74 4.73 -6.30 -11.80
CA GLY A 74 5.01 -7.49 -12.57
C GLY A 74 6.19 -7.30 -13.51
N PRO A 75 6.72 -8.40 -14.06
CA PRO A 75 7.76 -8.31 -15.09
C PRO A 75 7.19 -7.88 -16.44
N THR A 76 5.90 -7.65 -16.51
CA THR A 76 5.21 -7.25 -17.74
C THR A 76 4.88 -5.75 -17.68
N TYR A 77 4.38 -5.24 -18.81
CA TYR A 77 3.96 -3.83 -18.87
C TYR A 77 2.66 -3.56 -18.11
N ASP A 78 2.03 -4.58 -17.56
CA ASP A 78 0.80 -4.41 -16.77
C ASP A 78 1.12 -4.09 -15.32
N ASP A 79 1.85 -3.01 -15.11
CA ASP A 79 2.22 -2.58 -13.77
C ASP A 79 1.05 -1.84 -13.13
N VAL A 80 0.25 -2.58 -12.37
CA VAL A 80 -0.96 -2.08 -11.74
C VAL A 80 -0.65 -0.98 -10.73
N THR A 81 0.45 -1.14 -9.99
CA THR A 81 0.81 -0.18 -8.94
C THR A 81 1.14 1.20 -9.52
N LEU A 82 2.00 1.25 -10.54
CA LEU A 82 2.37 2.53 -11.14
C LEU A 82 1.18 3.21 -11.78
N GLU A 83 0.31 2.45 -12.46
CA GLU A 83 -0.86 3.00 -13.09
C GLU A 83 -1.83 3.57 -12.05
N ALA A 84 -2.05 2.85 -10.96
CA ALA A 84 -2.94 3.30 -9.88
C ALA A 84 -2.40 4.56 -9.21
N LEU A 85 -1.09 4.62 -8.96
CA LEU A 85 -0.48 5.81 -8.38
C LEU A 85 -0.63 7.02 -9.30
N ALA A 86 -0.41 6.82 -10.59
CA ALA A 86 -0.55 7.91 -11.57
C ALA A 86 -1.97 8.46 -11.56
N LYS A 87 -2.98 7.59 -11.49
CA LYS A 87 -4.38 8.01 -11.42
C LYS A 87 -4.68 8.76 -10.13
N ALA A 88 -4.19 8.26 -9.00
CA ALA A 88 -4.48 8.86 -7.70
C ALA A 88 -3.84 10.22 -7.52
N LEU A 89 -2.69 10.44 -8.14
CA LEU A 89 -1.91 11.67 -7.94
C LEU A 89 -2.22 12.77 -8.96
N ARG A 90 -3.12 12.53 -9.88
CA ARG A 90 -3.50 13.58 -10.83
C ARG A 90 -4.17 14.74 -10.18
#